data_6e8d320d1c98334cbbdddbde2bfcf682
#
_entry.id   6e8d320d1c98334cbbdddbde2bfcf682
#
_cell.length_a   1.000
_cell.length_b   1.000
_cell.length_c   1.000
_cell.angle_alpha   90.00
_cell.angle_beta   90.00
_cell.angle_gamma   90.00
#
_symmetry.space_group_name_H-M   'P 1'
#
loop_
_entity.id
_entity.type
_entity.pdbx_description
1 polymer ?
#
loop_
_entity_poly.entity_id
_entity_poly.type
_entity_poly.pdbx_seq_one_letter_code
_entity_poly.pdbx_strand_id
1 'polypeptide(L)'
;GEMSKPFLSPVGYHIIKMLDRKQLEPFDTLHPQIHRFMEQRGVHERLASNALDSISKKYAGKYTTEQILDIETERLCNENQELKYLVKEYHDGLLLYELCSTQIWEPAKTDTLGLEKYFKTNKKQYQWDTPHFSGMMFYCKNQEDVKTVKKLLSKEKDDSKWISLVREHYNKDSVMVRMDKRLFVKGTNNNVDALVFKVKNTEIKAIDGYPYVGFVGKILKKGPAKWTDVGAKVIQDYQKHRENEFVEKLRKQYPVVINEEALSTVNKH
;
A
#
# COMPACT_ATOMS: atom_id res chain seq x y z
N GLY A 1 3.65 11.64 52.00
CA GLY A 1 4.33 10.58 52.72
C GLY A 1 3.48 9.70 53.61
N GLU A 2 2.12 9.89 53.60
CA GLU A 2 1.19 9.03 54.37
C GLU A 2 1.16 7.62 53.81
N MET A 3 1.10 6.62 54.72
CA MET A 3 0.92 5.21 54.37
C MET A 3 -0.44 4.68 54.80
N SER A 4 -1.06 3.88 53.96
CA SER A 4 -2.31 3.18 54.34
C SER A 4 -2.07 2.11 55.39
N LYS A 5 -3.11 1.74 56.12
CA LYS A 5 -3.12 0.46 56.83
C LYS A 5 -3.11 -0.70 55.82
N PRO A 6 -2.63 -1.88 56.18
CA PRO A 6 -2.75 -3.05 55.31
C PRO A 6 -4.21 -3.32 54.95
N PHE A 7 -4.50 -3.55 53.68
CA PHE A 7 -5.84 -3.93 53.23
C PHE A 7 -5.71 -5.12 52.24
N LEU A 8 -6.75 -5.93 52.22
CA LEU A 8 -6.82 -7.11 51.36
C LEU A 8 -7.49 -6.80 50.03
N SER A 9 -6.89 -7.25 48.92
CA SER A 9 -7.51 -7.28 47.59
C SER A 9 -7.52 -8.69 47.03
N PRO A 10 -8.16 -8.97 45.91
CA PRO A 10 -8.15 -10.28 45.26
C PRO A 10 -6.74 -10.84 44.93
N VAL A 11 -5.72 -9.98 44.87
CA VAL A 11 -4.33 -10.34 44.57
C VAL A 11 -3.41 -10.34 45.79
N GLY A 12 -3.92 -10.10 47.03
CA GLY A 12 -3.17 -10.16 48.25
C GLY A 12 -3.28 -8.93 49.16
N TYR A 13 -2.42 -8.86 50.21
CA TYR A 13 -2.35 -7.71 51.11
C TYR A 13 -1.51 -6.58 50.50
N HIS A 14 -2.00 -5.37 50.58
CA HIS A 14 -1.35 -4.17 50.07
C HIS A 14 -1.16 -3.12 51.15
N ILE A 15 -0.07 -2.36 51.04
CA ILE A 15 0.18 -1.12 51.76
C ILE A 15 0.53 -0.06 50.72
N ILE A 16 -0.20 1.02 50.68
CA ILE A 16 0.00 2.14 49.73
C ILE A 16 0.68 3.28 50.46
N LYS A 17 1.76 3.80 49.91
CA LYS A 17 2.42 5.04 50.34
C LYS A 17 2.12 6.13 49.32
N MET A 18 1.53 7.23 49.78
CA MET A 18 1.33 8.42 48.92
C MET A 18 2.68 9.10 48.71
N LEU A 19 3.16 9.11 47.48
CA LEU A 19 4.42 9.74 47.08
C LEU A 19 4.22 11.19 46.66
N ASP A 20 3.12 11.47 45.98
CA ASP A 20 2.81 12.80 45.45
C ASP A 20 1.29 12.97 45.30
N ARG A 21 0.81 14.20 45.28
CA ARG A 21 -0.57 14.59 45.03
C ARG A 21 -0.58 15.66 43.96
N LYS A 22 -1.08 15.32 42.79
CA LYS A 22 -1.29 16.27 41.70
C LYS A 22 -2.75 16.64 41.60
N GLN A 23 -3.03 17.90 41.32
CA GLN A 23 -4.35 18.31 40.90
C GLN A 23 -4.59 17.87 39.46
N LEU A 24 -5.85 17.59 39.13
CA LEU A 24 -6.23 17.35 37.73
C LEU A 24 -5.92 18.60 36.90
N GLU A 25 -5.29 18.41 35.78
CA GLU A 25 -5.07 19.49 34.83
C GLU A 25 -6.39 19.98 34.24
N PRO A 26 -6.46 21.23 33.77
CA PRO A 26 -7.66 21.77 33.12
C PRO A 26 -8.07 20.89 31.95
N PHE A 27 -9.40 20.87 31.66
CA PHE A 27 -9.95 20.05 30.59
C PHE A 27 -9.27 20.28 29.24
N ASP A 28 -8.96 21.52 28.89
CA ASP A 28 -8.31 21.88 27.62
C ASP A 28 -6.94 21.21 27.45
N THR A 29 -6.20 21.04 28.54
CA THR A 29 -4.91 20.35 28.54
C THR A 29 -5.10 18.84 28.43
N LEU A 30 -6.15 18.29 29.06
CA LEU A 30 -6.43 16.85 29.05
C LEU A 30 -7.22 16.40 27.82
N HIS A 31 -7.88 17.31 27.11
CA HIS A 31 -8.75 17.00 25.97
C HIS A 31 -8.09 16.06 24.94
N PRO A 32 -6.85 16.27 24.46
CA PRO A 32 -6.23 15.37 23.50
C PRO A 32 -5.98 13.95 24.05
N GLN A 33 -5.72 13.85 25.35
CA GLN A 33 -5.50 12.55 26.02
C GLN A 33 -6.82 11.82 26.20
N ILE A 34 -7.87 12.52 26.60
CA ILE A 34 -9.23 11.97 26.73
C ILE A 34 -9.75 11.51 25.38
N HIS A 35 -9.58 12.31 24.33
CA HIS A 35 -9.98 11.94 22.96
C HIS A 35 -9.30 10.64 22.51
N ARG A 36 -7.96 10.55 22.65
CA ARG A 36 -7.21 9.34 22.32
C ARG A 36 -7.68 8.13 23.15
N PHE A 37 -7.97 8.32 24.43
CA PHE A 37 -8.48 7.26 25.28
C PHE A 37 -9.87 6.78 24.84
N MET A 38 -10.75 7.71 24.43
CA MET A 38 -12.08 7.39 23.90
C MET A 38 -11.98 6.61 22.59
N GLU A 39 -11.09 7.02 21.68
CA GLU A 39 -10.82 6.29 20.43
C GLU A 39 -10.32 4.87 20.68
N GLN A 40 -9.31 4.71 21.55
CA GLN A 40 -8.77 3.40 21.90
C GLN A 40 -9.80 2.46 22.55
N ARG A 41 -10.80 3.02 23.19
CA ARG A 41 -11.90 2.28 23.84
C ARG A 41 -13.10 2.04 22.91
N GLY A 42 -13.05 2.47 21.65
CA GLY A 42 -14.15 2.33 20.70
C GLY A 42 -15.44 3.00 21.20
N VAL A 43 -15.31 4.17 21.85
CA VAL A 43 -16.49 4.87 22.42
C VAL A 43 -17.41 5.36 21.31
N HIS A 44 -16.85 5.83 20.18
CA HIS A 44 -17.62 6.30 19.03
C HIS A 44 -18.46 5.18 18.43
N GLU A 45 -17.87 4.01 18.22
CA GLU A 45 -18.55 2.82 17.67
C GLU A 45 -19.67 2.35 18.59
N ARG A 46 -19.45 2.37 19.90
CA ARG A 46 -20.51 2.02 20.88
C ARG A 46 -21.65 3.02 20.89
N LEU A 47 -21.34 4.31 20.79
CA LEU A 47 -22.38 5.35 20.70
C LEU A 47 -23.19 5.21 19.41
N ALA A 48 -22.53 4.97 18.27
CA ALA A 48 -23.18 4.74 16.99
C ALA A 48 -24.07 3.50 17.04
N SER A 49 -23.58 2.38 17.60
CA SER A 49 -24.38 1.16 17.77
C SER A 49 -25.60 1.39 18.67
N ASN A 50 -25.42 2.05 19.81
CA ASN A 50 -26.53 2.35 20.72
C ASN A 50 -27.58 3.28 20.08
N ALA A 51 -27.13 4.25 19.29
CA ALA A 51 -28.01 5.14 18.55
C ALA A 51 -28.82 4.36 17.50
N LEU A 52 -28.16 3.50 16.74
CA LEU A 52 -28.79 2.63 15.74
C LEU A 52 -29.83 1.68 16.38
N ASP A 53 -29.49 1.06 17.51
CA ASP A 53 -30.41 0.21 18.28
C ASP A 53 -31.63 0.99 18.74
N SER A 54 -31.44 2.24 19.19
CA SER A 54 -32.52 3.13 19.65
C SER A 54 -33.42 3.52 18.48
N ILE A 55 -32.86 3.81 17.32
CA ILE A 55 -33.59 4.12 16.09
C ILE A 55 -34.34 2.87 15.60
N SER A 56 -33.68 1.72 15.57
CA SER A 56 -34.29 0.45 15.13
C SER A 56 -35.54 0.07 15.95
N LYS A 57 -35.53 0.36 17.26
CA LYS A 57 -36.68 0.13 18.12
C LYS A 57 -37.92 0.98 17.72
N LYS A 58 -37.72 2.18 17.16
CA LYS A 58 -38.82 3.03 16.67
C LYS A 58 -39.53 2.40 15.47
N TYR A 59 -38.84 1.62 14.68
CA TYR A 59 -39.40 0.95 13.49
C TYR A 59 -40.01 -0.42 13.79
N ALA A 60 -39.98 -0.86 15.07
CA ALA A 60 -40.64 -2.07 15.56
C ALA A 60 -40.44 -3.33 14.71
N GLY A 61 -39.23 -3.53 14.16
CA GLY A 61 -38.87 -4.68 13.35
C GLY A 61 -39.50 -4.74 11.94
N LYS A 62 -40.09 -3.63 11.46
CA LYS A 62 -40.68 -3.54 10.11
C LYS A 62 -39.65 -3.52 8.97
N TYR A 63 -38.45 -3.04 9.29
CA TYR A 63 -37.36 -2.81 8.32
C TYR A 63 -36.08 -3.49 8.77
N THR A 64 -35.24 -3.87 7.83
CA THR A 64 -33.86 -4.31 8.10
C THR A 64 -33.01 -3.12 8.56
N THR A 65 -31.87 -3.39 9.18
CA THR A 65 -30.91 -2.35 9.60
C THR A 65 -30.48 -1.47 8.42
N GLU A 66 -30.24 -2.05 7.26
CA GLU A 66 -29.87 -1.34 6.04
C GLU A 66 -30.98 -0.38 5.57
N GLN A 67 -32.21 -0.86 5.52
CA GLN A 67 -33.37 -0.02 5.18
C GLN A 67 -33.59 1.11 6.17
N ILE A 68 -33.33 0.87 7.46
CA ILE A 68 -33.42 1.91 8.49
C ILE A 68 -32.35 2.98 8.28
N LEU A 69 -31.12 2.57 7.95
CA LEU A 69 -30.03 3.49 7.65
C LEU A 69 -30.35 4.35 6.42
N ASP A 70 -30.91 3.77 5.37
CA ASP A 70 -31.34 4.51 4.17
C ASP A 70 -32.41 5.56 4.51
N ILE A 71 -33.46 5.17 5.24
CA ILE A 71 -34.55 6.07 5.65
C ILE A 71 -34.02 7.23 6.52
N GLU A 72 -33.17 6.92 7.50
CA GLU A 72 -32.61 7.95 8.39
C GLU A 72 -31.60 8.84 7.66
N THR A 73 -30.83 8.30 6.73
CA THR A 73 -29.93 9.08 5.88
C THR A 73 -30.71 10.07 5.02
N GLU A 74 -31.79 9.62 4.37
CA GLU A 74 -32.66 10.50 3.58
C GLU A 74 -33.28 11.60 4.46
N ARG A 75 -33.79 11.24 5.63
CA ARG A 75 -34.36 12.21 6.59
C ARG A 75 -33.32 13.26 7.00
N LEU A 76 -32.14 12.81 7.43
CA LEU A 76 -31.06 13.70 7.87
C LEU A 76 -30.53 14.59 6.75
N CYS A 77 -30.41 14.07 5.53
CA CYS A 77 -30.02 14.86 4.35
C CYS A 77 -31.07 15.93 3.98
N ASN A 78 -32.35 15.68 4.28
CA ASN A 78 -33.39 16.69 4.08
C ASN A 78 -33.38 17.79 5.17
N GLU A 79 -32.94 17.47 6.38
CA GLU A 79 -32.83 18.39 7.49
C GLU A 79 -31.48 19.15 7.53
N ASN A 80 -30.40 18.54 6.99
CA ASN A 80 -29.06 19.09 7.02
C ASN A 80 -28.44 19.14 5.63
N GLN A 81 -28.32 20.36 5.09
CA GLN A 81 -27.79 20.60 3.74
C GLN A 81 -26.31 20.21 3.59
N GLU A 82 -25.50 20.43 4.63
CA GLU A 82 -24.07 20.07 4.61
C GLU A 82 -23.90 18.55 4.53
N LEU A 83 -24.68 17.81 5.36
CA LEU A 83 -24.68 16.35 5.31
C LEU A 83 -25.11 15.82 3.93
N LYS A 84 -26.13 16.44 3.33
CA LYS A 84 -26.60 16.09 1.97
C LYS A 84 -25.48 16.21 0.94
N TYR A 85 -24.72 17.32 0.97
CA TYR A 85 -23.62 17.50 0.06
C TYR A 85 -22.47 16.52 0.34
N LEU A 86 -22.17 16.27 1.61
CA LEU A 86 -21.14 15.31 2.00
C LEU A 86 -21.48 13.89 1.53
N VAL A 87 -22.71 13.42 1.74
CA VAL A 87 -23.18 12.10 1.28
C VAL A 87 -23.10 12.02 -0.25
N LYS A 88 -23.52 13.08 -0.95
CA LYS A 88 -23.41 13.14 -2.41
C LYS A 88 -21.97 13.09 -2.88
N GLU A 89 -21.06 13.81 -2.25
CA GLU A 89 -19.64 13.80 -2.59
C GLU A 89 -19.03 12.41 -2.44
N TYR A 90 -19.31 11.73 -1.33
CA TYR A 90 -18.85 10.35 -1.13
C TYR A 90 -19.44 9.38 -2.17
N HIS A 91 -20.74 9.47 -2.43
CA HIS A 91 -21.40 8.65 -3.45
C HIS A 91 -20.77 8.86 -4.83
N ASP A 92 -20.64 10.10 -5.27
CA ASP A 92 -20.06 10.45 -6.57
C ASP A 92 -18.56 10.04 -6.64
N GLY A 93 -17.83 10.18 -5.53
CA GLY A 93 -16.45 9.74 -5.41
C GLY A 93 -16.29 8.21 -5.54
N LEU A 94 -17.17 7.43 -4.91
CA LEU A 94 -17.17 5.98 -5.02
C LEU A 94 -17.53 5.50 -6.44
N LEU A 95 -18.51 6.15 -7.09
CA LEU A 95 -18.85 5.87 -8.49
C LEU A 95 -17.68 6.17 -9.43
N LEU A 96 -17.03 7.31 -9.23
CA LEU A 96 -15.85 7.69 -10.01
C LEU A 96 -14.70 6.68 -9.81
N TYR A 97 -14.45 6.28 -8.55
CA TYR A 97 -13.45 5.27 -8.24
C TYR A 97 -13.73 3.94 -8.95
N GLU A 98 -14.97 3.44 -8.87
CA GLU A 98 -15.38 2.19 -9.51
C GLU A 98 -15.25 2.27 -11.03
N LEU A 99 -15.67 3.40 -11.62
CA LEU A 99 -15.52 3.66 -13.06
C LEU A 99 -14.05 3.63 -13.48
N CYS A 100 -13.19 4.38 -12.77
CA CYS A 100 -11.76 4.43 -13.08
C CYS A 100 -11.08 3.08 -12.86
N SER A 101 -11.43 2.39 -11.79
CA SER A 101 -10.90 1.06 -11.48
C SER A 101 -11.21 0.06 -12.58
N THR A 102 -12.48 -0.07 -12.95
CA THR A 102 -12.94 -1.09 -13.91
C THR A 102 -12.60 -0.75 -15.36
N GLN A 103 -12.64 0.53 -15.76
CA GLN A 103 -12.46 0.93 -17.16
C GLN A 103 -11.03 1.33 -17.51
N ILE A 104 -10.23 1.74 -16.52
CA ILE A 104 -8.90 2.32 -16.77
C ILE A 104 -7.81 1.54 -16.04
N TRP A 105 -7.86 1.49 -14.69
CA TRP A 105 -6.71 1.08 -13.90
C TRP A 105 -6.45 -0.42 -13.95
N GLU A 106 -7.47 -1.26 -13.76
CA GLU A 106 -7.30 -2.71 -13.81
C GLU A 106 -6.98 -3.20 -15.23
N PRO A 107 -7.69 -2.76 -16.30
CA PRO A 107 -7.30 -3.10 -17.66
C PRO A 107 -5.88 -2.66 -18.02
N ALA A 108 -5.44 -1.48 -17.58
CA ALA A 108 -4.10 -0.99 -17.86
C ALA A 108 -2.99 -1.85 -17.22
N LYS A 109 -3.23 -2.49 -16.08
CA LYS A 109 -2.26 -3.39 -15.44
C LYS A 109 -2.01 -4.66 -16.24
N THR A 110 -3.00 -5.15 -16.96
CA THR A 110 -2.99 -6.41 -17.71
C THR A 110 -2.70 -6.25 -19.19
N ASP A 111 -2.79 -5.03 -19.74
CA ASP A 111 -2.52 -4.70 -21.13
C ASP A 111 -1.01 -4.72 -21.45
N THR A 112 -0.44 -5.90 -21.53
CA THR A 112 1.00 -6.08 -21.78
C THR A 112 1.46 -5.45 -23.09
N LEU A 113 0.63 -5.46 -24.14
CA LEU A 113 0.95 -4.86 -25.43
C LEU A 113 0.94 -3.34 -25.37
N GLY A 114 -0.06 -2.77 -24.70
CA GLY A 114 -0.14 -1.32 -24.46
C GLY A 114 1.02 -0.82 -23.60
N LEU A 115 1.34 -1.54 -22.52
CA LEU A 115 2.48 -1.23 -21.65
C LEU A 115 3.81 -1.26 -22.40
N GLU A 116 4.02 -2.26 -23.24
CA GLU A 116 5.23 -2.35 -24.07
C GLU A 116 5.34 -1.21 -25.08
N LYS A 117 4.23 -0.89 -25.76
CA LYS A 117 4.16 0.22 -26.72
C LYS A 117 4.41 1.56 -26.02
N TYR A 118 3.73 1.79 -24.90
CA TYR A 118 3.88 3.00 -24.09
C TYR A 118 5.33 3.19 -23.63
N PHE A 119 5.93 2.12 -23.09
CA PHE A 119 7.33 2.11 -22.67
C PHE A 119 8.28 2.44 -23.81
N LYS A 120 8.13 1.81 -24.98
CA LYS A 120 8.97 2.08 -26.16
C LYS A 120 8.91 3.53 -26.60
N THR A 121 7.71 4.10 -26.63
CA THR A 121 7.49 5.51 -27.00
C THR A 121 8.10 6.47 -25.99
N ASN A 122 7.99 6.14 -24.70
CA ASN A 122 8.41 7.01 -23.59
C ASN A 122 9.73 6.59 -22.94
N LYS A 123 10.53 5.73 -23.60
CA LYS A 123 11.73 5.12 -23.04
C LYS A 123 12.73 6.11 -22.44
N LYS A 124 12.80 7.33 -22.99
CA LYS A 124 13.70 8.40 -22.51
C LYS A 124 13.37 8.85 -21.09
N GLN A 125 12.13 8.71 -20.63
CA GLN A 125 11.69 9.09 -19.27
C GLN A 125 12.19 8.11 -18.19
N TYR A 126 12.59 6.91 -18.59
CA TYR A 126 13.02 5.83 -17.69
C TYR A 126 14.54 5.67 -17.63
N GLN A 127 15.30 6.66 -18.08
CA GLN A 127 16.75 6.66 -18.00
C GLN A 127 17.23 6.92 -16.58
N TRP A 128 18.40 6.42 -16.26
CA TRP A 128 19.08 6.61 -14.98
C TRP A 128 20.58 6.88 -15.17
N ASP A 129 21.18 7.55 -14.19
CA ASP A 129 22.61 7.93 -14.24
C ASP A 129 23.52 6.87 -13.67
N THR A 130 23.00 6.00 -12.78
CA THR A 130 23.77 4.93 -12.15
C THR A 130 23.46 3.58 -12.76
N PRO A 131 24.45 2.71 -12.98
CA PRO A 131 24.19 1.36 -13.51
C PRO A 131 23.30 0.54 -12.57
N HIS A 132 22.38 -0.22 -13.14
CA HIS A 132 21.52 -1.16 -12.46
C HIS A 132 21.80 -2.58 -12.92
N PHE A 133 21.59 -3.56 -12.03
CA PHE A 133 21.65 -4.97 -12.38
C PHE A 133 20.23 -5.53 -12.44
N SER A 134 19.80 -5.92 -13.64
CA SER A 134 18.52 -6.62 -13.84
C SER A 134 18.81 -8.12 -13.86
N GLY A 135 18.35 -8.82 -12.84
CA GLY A 135 18.63 -10.23 -12.70
C GLY A 135 18.11 -10.85 -11.40
N MET A 136 18.58 -12.06 -11.17
CA MET A 136 18.31 -12.82 -9.97
C MET A 136 19.62 -13.02 -9.19
N MET A 137 19.59 -12.68 -7.91
CA MET A 137 20.55 -13.11 -6.91
C MET A 137 19.97 -14.31 -6.17
N PHE A 138 20.78 -15.30 -5.87
CA PHE A 138 20.31 -16.50 -5.18
C PHE A 138 21.38 -17.02 -4.20
N TYR A 139 20.90 -17.72 -3.18
CA TYR A 139 21.70 -18.25 -2.08
C TYR A 139 21.48 -19.74 -1.99
N CYS A 140 22.58 -20.51 -1.95
CA CYS A 140 22.58 -21.96 -1.91
C CYS A 140 23.21 -22.49 -0.60
N LYS A 141 22.79 -23.69 -0.20
CA LYS A 141 23.41 -24.41 0.92
C LYS A 141 24.79 -24.95 0.57
N ASN A 142 25.01 -25.35 -0.70
CA ASN A 142 26.25 -25.93 -1.19
C ASN A 142 26.84 -25.11 -2.33
N GLN A 143 28.16 -25.10 -2.44
CA GLN A 143 28.88 -24.36 -3.47
C GLN A 143 28.63 -24.91 -4.90
N GLU A 144 28.44 -26.22 -5.03
CA GLU A 144 28.15 -26.86 -6.31
C GLU A 144 26.80 -26.43 -6.88
N ASP A 145 25.81 -26.23 -6.02
CA ASP A 145 24.47 -25.76 -6.40
C ASP A 145 24.52 -24.38 -7.04
N VAL A 146 25.46 -23.51 -6.66
CA VAL A 146 25.61 -22.19 -7.30
C VAL A 146 25.91 -22.33 -8.80
N LYS A 147 26.80 -23.27 -9.17
CA LYS A 147 27.17 -23.49 -10.58
C LYS A 147 26.02 -24.10 -11.37
N THR A 148 25.32 -25.07 -10.78
CA THR A 148 24.21 -25.78 -11.44
C THR A 148 22.99 -24.89 -11.60
N VAL A 149 22.62 -24.13 -10.59
CA VAL A 149 21.55 -23.10 -10.65
C VAL A 149 21.87 -22.03 -11.69
N LYS A 150 23.11 -21.52 -11.68
CA LYS A 150 23.54 -20.54 -12.68
C LYS A 150 23.43 -21.09 -14.10
N LYS A 151 23.85 -22.34 -14.32
CA LYS A 151 23.76 -23.01 -15.63
C LYS A 151 22.31 -23.23 -16.07
N LEU A 152 21.45 -23.63 -15.15
CA LEU A 152 20.00 -23.81 -15.40
C LEU A 152 19.37 -22.48 -15.86
N LEU A 153 19.55 -21.42 -15.08
CA LEU A 153 18.95 -20.11 -15.34
C LEU A 153 19.51 -19.44 -16.60
N SER A 154 20.82 -19.64 -16.89
CA SER A 154 21.45 -19.03 -18.08
C SER A 154 20.99 -19.67 -19.40
N LYS A 155 20.41 -20.87 -19.37
CA LYS A 155 19.82 -21.52 -20.56
C LYS A 155 18.43 -20.97 -20.89
N GLU A 156 17.69 -20.46 -19.89
CA GLU A 156 16.36 -19.90 -20.08
C GLU A 156 16.46 -18.42 -20.44
N LYS A 157 16.04 -18.08 -21.65
CA LYS A 157 16.04 -16.69 -22.16
C LYS A 157 14.93 -15.83 -21.55
N ASP A 158 13.83 -16.46 -21.17
CA ASP A 158 12.71 -15.79 -20.52
C ASP A 158 12.93 -15.76 -19.01
N ASP A 159 13.40 -14.63 -18.52
CA ASP A 159 13.69 -14.46 -17.10
C ASP A 159 12.44 -14.49 -16.21
N SER A 160 11.22 -14.40 -16.75
CA SER A 160 9.99 -14.55 -15.99
C SER A 160 9.83 -15.98 -15.44
N LYS A 161 10.41 -16.97 -16.11
CA LYS A 161 10.36 -18.38 -15.74
C LYS A 161 11.43 -18.80 -14.71
N TRP A 162 12.37 -17.93 -14.39
CA TRP A 162 13.50 -18.30 -13.51
C TRP A 162 13.05 -18.75 -12.13
N ILE A 163 12.05 -18.10 -11.55
CA ILE A 163 11.54 -18.46 -10.21
C ILE A 163 10.87 -19.84 -10.24
N SER A 164 10.03 -20.13 -11.23
CA SER A 164 9.38 -21.44 -11.38
C SER A 164 10.39 -22.55 -11.62
N LEU A 165 11.39 -22.33 -12.49
CA LEU A 165 12.45 -23.30 -12.74
C LEU A 165 13.24 -23.67 -11.48
N VAL A 166 13.61 -22.71 -10.64
CA VAL A 166 14.31 -23.02 -9.40
C VAL A 166 13.38 -23.73 -8.41
N ARG A 167 12.12 -23.37 -8.34
CA ARG A 167 11.13 -24.05 -7.48
C ARG A 167 10.97 -25.52 -7.90
N GLU A 168 10.86 -25.78 -9.19
CA GLU A 168 10.65 -27.12 -9.72
C GLU A 168 11.89 -28.03 -9.57
N HIS A 169 13.10 -27.48 -9.70
CA HIS A 169 14.33 -28.29 -9.69
C HIS A 169 14.98 -28.40 -8.31
N TYR A 170 14.85 -27.38 -7.45
CA TYR A 170 15.59 -27.29 -6.19
C TYR A 170 14.71 -27.16 -4.94
N ASN A 171 13.51 -26.61 -5.06
CA ASN A 171 12.69 -26.27 -3.91
C ASN A 171 11.36 -27.06 -3.85
N LYS A 172 11.33 -28.28 -4.41
CA LYS A 172 10.14 -29.15 -4.41
C LYS A 172 9.72 -29.57 -3.00
N ASP A 173 10.66 -30.15 -2.26
CA ASP A 173 10.38 -30.76 -0.96
C ASP A 173 10.83 -29.86 0.19
N SER A 174 11.88 -29.10 -0.04
CA SER A 174 12.41 -28.14 0.95
C SER A 174 13.10 -26.97 0.25
N VAL A 175 13.26 -25.84 0.94
CA VAL A 175 13.94 -24.68 0.38
C VAL A 175 15.46 -24.95 0.36
N MET A 176 15.99 -25.30 -0.79
CA MET A 176 17.44 -25.49 -1.02
C MET A 176 18.10 -24.24 -1.57
N VAL A 177 17.34 -23.40 -2.29
CA VAL A 177 17.82 -22.17 -2.93
C VAL A 177 16.88 -21.03 -2.58
N ARG A 178 17.39 -19.97 -1.95
CA ARG A 178 16.66 -18.71 -1.74
C ARG A 178 16.95 -17.78 -2.90
N MET A 179 15.94 -17.05 -3.37
CA MET A 179 15.99 -16.23 -4.58
C MET A 179 15.51 -14.81 -4.32
N ASP A 180 16.20 -13.85 -4.93
CA ASP A 180 15.81 -12.45 -4.99
C ASP A 180 15.94 -11.96 -6.43
N LYS A 181 14.82 -11.85 -7.16
CA LYS A 181 14.78 -11.37 -8.55
C LYS A 181 14.18 -9.97 -8.59
N ARG A 182 15.02 -9.01 -8.96
CA ARG A 182 14.62 -7.61 -9.10
C ARG A 182 15.65 -6.79 -9.87
N LEU A 183 15.36 -5.51 -10.02
CA LEU A 183 16.33 -4.52 -10.46
C LEU A 183 17.12 -4.02 -9.25
N PHE A 184 18.41 -4.25 -9.23
CA PHE A 184 19.32 -3.80 -8.16
C PHE A 184 20.04 -2.52 -8.59
N VAL A 185 19.95 -1.48 -7.76
CA VAL A 185 20.70 -0.25 -7.97
C VAL A 185 22.09 -0.41 -7.37
N LYS A 186 23.12 0.06 -8.08
CA LYS A 186 24.49 0.08 -7.54
C LYS A 186 24.52 0.89 -6.25
N GLY A 187 25.14 0.37 -5.21
CA GLY A 187 25.23 0.98 -3.88
C GLY A 187 24.11 0.59 -2.91
N THR A 188 23.12 -0.23 -3.32
CA THR A 188 21.99 -0.61 -2.46
C THR A 188 22.04 -2.04 -1.92
N ASN A 189 22.94 -2.89 -2.48
CA ASN A 189 23.07 -4.27 -2.05
C ASN A 189 24.53 -4.73 -2.11
N ASN A 190 25.10 -5.02 -0.96
CA ASN A 190 26.51 -5.40 -0.82
C ASN A 190 26.89 -6.58 -1.71
N ASN A 191 26.08 -7.63 -1.79
CA ASN A 191 26.42 -8.82 -2.59
C ASN A 191 26.45 -8.51 -4.09
N VAL A 192 25.49 -7.71 -4.56
CA VAL A 192 25.46 -7.27 -5.96
C VAL A 192 26.62 -6.32 -6.25
N ASP A 193 26.92 -5.41 -5.31
CA ASP A 193 28.04 -4.48 -5.45
C ASP A 193 29.38 -5.22 -5.52
N ALA A 194 29.61 -6.21 -4.65
CA ALA A 194 30.82 -7.01 -4.66
C ALA A 194 30.93 -7.92 -5.90
N LEU A 195 29.88 -8.70 -6.20
CA LEU A 195 29.92 -9.77 -7.17
C LEU A 195 29.66 -9.32 -8.62
N VAL A 196 28.77 -8.32 -8.79
CA VAL A 196 28.35 -7.85 -10.12
C VAL A 196 29.06 -6.57 -10.50
N PHE A 197 29.01 -5.54 -9.64
CA PHE A 197 29.60 -4.23 -9.94
C PHE A 197 31.10 -4.14 -9.60
N LYS A 198 31.66 -5.17 -8.93
CA LYS A 198 33.10 -5.24 -8.58
C LYS A 198 33.56 -4.05 -7.73
N VAL A 199 32.71 -3.57 -6.83
CA VAL A 199 33.06 -2.50 -5.90
C VAL A 199 34.09 -3.01 -4.89
N LYS A 200 35.23 -2.31 -4.78
CA LYS A 200 36.31 -2.68 -3.86
C LYS A 200 35.85 -2.54 -2.41
N ASN A 201 36.40 -3.39 -1.53
CA ASN A 201 36.14 -3.39 -0.08
C ASN A 201 34.68 -3.58 0.31
N THR A 202 33.89 -4.26 -0.53
CA THR A 202 32.51 -4.62 -0.22
C THR A 202 32.45 -6.06 0.28
N GLU A 203 31.96 -6.24 1.50
CA GLU A 203 31.82 -7.55 2.12
C GLU A 203 30.57 -8.28 1.59
N ILE A 204 30.76 -9.58 1.25
CA ILE A 204 29.65 -10.44 0.84
C ILE A 204 28.92 -10.94 2.11
N LYS A 205 27.63 -10.66 2.19
CA LYS A 205 26.77 -11.09 3.30
C LYS A 205 26.04 -12.38 2.93
N ALA A 206 26.35 -13.45 3.63
CA ALA A 206 25.60 -14.70 3.54
C ALA A 206 24.24 -14.59 4.28
N ILE A 207 23.33 -15.49 3.96
CA ILE A 207 22.11 -15.73 4.73
C ILE A 207 22.34 -16.97 5.58
N ASP A 208 21.87 -16.95 6.80
CA ASP A 208 21.98 -18.11 7.71
C ASP A 208 21.40 -19.38 7.05
N GLY A 209 22.19 -20.45 7.07
CA GLY A 209 21.89 -21.72 6.39
C GLY A 209 22.12 -21.71 4.87
N TYR A 210 22.52 -20.56 4.24
CA TYR A 210 22.78 -20.44 2.80
C TYR A 210 24.04 -19.59 2.54
N PRO A 211 25.22 -20.15 2.78
CA PRO A 211 26.48 -19.37 2.75
C PRO A 211 26.96 -18.99 1.37
N TYR A 212 26.48 -19.64 0.30
CA TYR A 212 26.98 -19.46 -1.03
C TYR A 212 26.06 -18.61 -1.88
N VAL A 213 26.58 -17.52 -2.46
CA VAL A 213 25.84 -16.54 -3.26
C VAL A 213 26.16 -16.67 -4.74
N GLY A 214 25.13 -16.69 -5.56
CA GLY A 214 25.25 -16.63 -7.02
C GLY A 214 24.35 -15.56 -7.62
N PHE A 215 24.58 -15.27 -8.91
CA PHE A 215 23.74 -14.33 -9.64
C PHE A 215 23.67 -14.69 -11.13
N VAL A 216 22.53 -14.36 -11.76
CA VAL A 216 22.29 -14.43 -13.21
C VAL A 216 21.55 -13.16 -13.63
N GLY A 217 21.99 -12.53 -14.73
CA GLY A 217 21.37 -11.31 -15.23
C GLY A 217 22.35 -10.45 -15.99
N LYS A 218 22.00 -9.19 -16.18
CA LYS A 218 22.79 -8.23 -16.96
C LYS A 218 22.84 -6.85 -16.31
N ILE A 219 23.95 -6.14 -16.54
CA ILE A 219 24.09 -4.74 -16.13
C ILE A 219 23.45 -3.85 -17.20
N LEU A 220 22.56 -2.97 -16.76
CA LEU A 220 21.90 -1.95 -17.56
C LEU A 220 22.53 -0.59 -17.21
N LYS A 221 23.24 0.01 -18.16
CA LYS A 221 24.05 1.22 -17.90
C LYS A 221 23.25 2.52 -17.92
N LYS A 222 22.29 2.65 -18.83
CA LYS A 222 21.59 3.94 -19.10
C LYS A 222 20.08 3.91 -18.91
N GLY A 223 19.48 2.75 -18.69
CA GLY A 223 18.04 2.63 -18.55
C GLY A 223 17.57 1.19 -18.71
N PRO A 224 16.27 0.92 -18.48
CA PRO A 224 15.68 -0.41 -18.56
C PRO A 224 15.72 -0.99 -19.98
N ALA A 225 15.93 -2.30 -20.08
CA ALA A 225 15.89 -3.01 -21.35
C ALA A 225 14.44 -3.25 -21.80
N LYS A 226 13.57 -3.58 -20.85
CA LYS A 226 12.16 -3.89 -21.04
C LYS A 226 11.32 -3.18 -19.99
N TRP A 227 10.04 -3.00 -20.27
CA TRP A 227 9.13 -2.32 -19.35
C TRP A 227 9.05 -3.00 -17.98
N THR A 228 9.18 -4.33 -17.94
CA THR A 228 9.13 -5.10 -16.69
C THR A 228 10.31 -4.82 -15.73
N ASP A 229 11.41 -4.25 -16.22
CA ASP A 229 12.52 -3.83 -15.35
C ASP A 229 12.10 -2.70 -14.40
N VAL A 230 11.13 -1.88 -14.82
CA VAL A 230 10.57 -0.74 -14.07
C VAL A 230 9.04 -0.80 -14.05
N GLY A 231 8.49 -2.00 -13.98
CA GLY A 231 7.08 -2.30 -14.22
C GLY A 231 6.11 -1.43 -13.44
N ALA A 232 6.33 -1.25 -12.14
CA ALA A 232 5.45 -0.42 -11.30
C ALA A 232 5.34 1.02 -11.82
N LYS A 233 6.48 1.62 -12.21
CA LYS A 233 6.51 2.99 -12.75
C LYS A 233 5.83 3.08 -14.10
N VAL A 234 6.09 2.13 -15.00
CA VAL A 234 5.47 2.10 -16.34
C VAL A 234 3.96 1.91 -16.24
N ILE A 235 3.49 1.01 -15.37
CA ILE A 235 2.05 0.80 -15.13
C ILE A 235 1.41 2.09 -14.62
N GLN A 236 1.99 2.74 -13.64
CA GLN A 236 1.48 4.00 -13.09
C GLN A 236 1.38 5.09 -14.17
N ASP A 237 2.43 5.28 -14.96
CA ASP A 237 2.47 6.29 -16.01
C ASP A 237 1.49 5.96 -17.15
N TYR A 238 1.34 4.67 -17.48
CA TYR A 238 0.38 4.20 -18.47
C TYR A 238 -1.07 4.36 -18.01
N GLN A 239 -1.37 4.06 -16.74
CA GLN A 239 -2.67 4.33 -16.14
C GLN A 239 -3.02 5.83 -16.25
N LYS A 240 -2.09 6.71 -15.90
CA LYS A 240 -2.25 8.15 -16.03
C LYS A 240 -2.49 8.59 -17.49
N HIS A 241 -1.78 7.99 -18.42
CA HIS A 241 -1.99 8.24 -19.84
C HIS A 241 -3.39 7.84 -20.31
N ARG A 242 -3.84 6.63 -19.95
CA ARG A 242 -5.19 6.13 -20.25
C ARG A 242 -6.28 6.98 -19.60
N GLU A 243 -6.06 7.44 -18.37
CA GLU A 243 -6.97 8.36 -17.69
C GLU A 243 -7.12 9.67 -18.44
N ASN A 244 -6.01 10.28 -18.89
CA ASN A 244 -6.04 11.50 -19.67
C ASN A 244 -6.78 11.30 -21.01
N GLU A 245 -6.53 10.20 -21.73
CA GLU A 245 -7.25 9.86 -22.96
C GLU A 245 -8.76 9.71 -22.72
N PHE A 246 -9.12 9.07 -21.60
CA PHE A 246 -10.52 8.89 -21.21
C PHE A 246 -11.20 10.22 -20.91
N VAL A 247 -10.55 11.10 -20.14
CA VAL A 247 -11.05 12.45 -19.83
C VAL A 247 -11.22 13.27 -21.09
N GLU A 248 -10.23 13.25 -22.02
CA GLU A 248 -10.34 13.97 -23.30
C GLU A 248 -11.50 13.45 -24.18
N LYS A 249 -11.75 12.13 -24.15
CA LYS A 249 -12.90 11.54 -24.82
C LYS A 249 -14.21 12.03 -24.20
N LEU A 250 -14.30 12.06 -22.87
CA LEU A 250 -15.48 12.56 -22.15
C LEU A 250 -15.72 14.04 -22.43
N ARG A 251 -14.70 14.88 -22.43
CA ARG A 251 -14.81 16.32 -22.74
C ARG A 251 -15.36 16.60 -24.14
N LYS A 252 -15.02 15.74 -25.12
CA LYS A 252 -15.58 15.83 -26.48
C LYS A 252 -17.04 15.40 -26.53
N GLN A 253 -17.41 14.42 -25.73
CA GLN A 253 -18.77 13.86 -25.70
C GLN A 253 -19.73 14.69 -24.84
N TYR A 254 -19.22 15.26 -23.76
CA TYR A 254 -19.99 16.02 -22.77
C TYR A 254 -19.35 17.41 -22.60
N PRO A 255 -19.85 18.44 -23.31
CA PRO A 255 -19.32 19.79 -23.17
C PRO A 255 -19.56 20.31 -21.75
N VAL A 256 -18.51 20.86 -21.13
CA VAL A 256 -18.57 21.44 -19.78
C VAL A 256 -18.87 22.93 -19.91
N VAL A 257 -19.93 23.38 -19.27
CA VAL A 257 -20.26 24.80 -19.12
C VAL A 257 -19.98 25.24 -17.70
N ILE A 258 -19.10 26.22 -17.54
CA ILE A 258 -18.75 26.78 -16.24
C ILE A 258 -19.66 27.99 -15.97
N ASN A 259 -20.35 27.97 -14.83
CA ASN A 259 -21.07 29.15 -14.35
C ASN A 259 -20.07 30.05 -13.60
N GLU A 260 -19.55 31.05 -14.29
CA GLU A 260 -18.53 31.97 -13.76
C GLU A 260 -19.06 32.81 -12.59
N GLU A 261 -20.35 33.14 -12.58
CA GLU A 261 -20.98 33.85 -11.47
C GLU A 261 -20.98 33.01 -10.20
N ALA A 262 -21.43 31.76 -10.29
CA ALA A 262 -21.36 30.83 -9.17
C ALA A 262 -19.92 30.55 -8.72
N LEU A 263 -18.97 30.36 -9.67
CA LEU A 263 -17.56 30.13 -9.38
C LEU A 263 -16.95 31.32 -8.61
N SER A 264 -17.36 32.56 -8.92
CA SER A 264 -16.85 33.75 -8.25
C SER A 264 -17.24 33.85 -6.78
N THR A 265 -18.22 33.08 -6.32
CA THR A 265 -18.66 33.03 -4.91
C THR A 265 -17.88 31.98 -4.09
N VAL A 266 -17.17 31.05 -4.73
CA VAL A 266 -16.35 30.03 -4.07
C VAL A 266 -15.12 30.71 -3.46
N ASN A 267 -14.76 30.36 -2.22
CA ASN A 267 -13.63 30.92 -1.48
C ASN A 267 -13.77 32.38 -1.01
N LYS A 268 -14.98 32.86 -0.88
CA LYS A 268 -15.27 34.16 -0.22
C LYS A 268 -15.67 33.99 1.26
N HIS A 269 -15.04 33.04 1.93
CA HIS A 269 -15.25 32.82 3.37
C HIS A 269 -14.14 33.45 4.19
#